data_ba90170d9da08a5c68155bd460bf5177
#
_entry.id   ba90170d9da08a5c68155bd460bf5177
#
_cell.length_a   1.000
_cell.length_b   1.000
_cell.length_c   1.000
_cell.angle_alpha   90.00
_cell.angle_beta   90.00
_cell.angle_gamma   90.00
#
_symmetry.space_group_name_H-M   'P 1'
#
loop_
_entity.id
_entity.type
_entity.pdbx_description
1 polymer ?
#
loop_
_entity_poly.entity_id
_entity_poly.type
_entity_poly.pdbx_seq_one_letter_code
_entity_poly.pdbx_strand_id
1 'polypeptide(L)'
;EKESVISENGEKVAALTEEKEQIRETLAGETLERDKLLQRADVLQRMNDHFEGYLESIKFVMREYKEGRISGAGEIYGPLSTLIQVDKKYIVAIDTALGTSLQNIVVDNEETAKAAIYALKRGNAGRATFYPATAIKPASETPEIRDGAKFSGFVGRADTLVECDKKYRSVVEWLLLRTLVFDNIENASFAAKRLSYRVKIVTLDGQVINAGGAFTGGSAKRDSGILSRSADIANMRTEAEKHDRKIREAEEALHEIDGELHTAQELLREAEQQKELLLTLSRSQFAALDNANAKYSANRNIIEKLRFDLNNLEGQKTRAEDELRALDG
;
A
#
# COMPACT_ATOMS: atom_id res chain seq x y z
N GLU A 1 -23.39 11.87 -40.29
CA GLU A 1 -23.07 10.52 -39.79
C GLU A 1 -21.59 10.37 -39.47
N LYS A 2 -20.63 10.67 -40.36
CA LYS A 2 -19.19 10.59 -40.06
C LYS A 2 -18.71 11.64 -39.08
N GLU A 3 -19.27 12.83 -39.10
CA GLU A 3 -18.97 13.89 -38.11
C GLU A 3 -19.43 13.52 -36.71
N SER A 4 -20.55 12.82 -36.57
CA SER A 4 -21.03 12.28 -35.28
C SER A 4 -20.03 11.24 -34.70
N VAL A 5 -19.54 10.33 -35.56
CA VAL A 5 -18.56 9.31 -35.16
C VAL A 5 -17.23 9.94 -34.73
N ILE A 6 -16.77 10.99 -35.42
CA ILE A 6 -15.55 11.74 -35.05
C ILE A 6 -15.72 12.43 -33.68
N SER A 7 -16.87 13.10 -33.46
CA SER A 7 -17.17 13.77 -32.20
C SER A 7 -17.21 12.77 -31.04
N GLU A 8 -17.95 11.68 -31.20
CA GLU A 8 -18.13 10.65 -30.19
C GLU A 8 -16.78 9.97 -29.79
N ASN A 9 -15.98 9.58 -30.79
CA ASN A 9 -14.66 9.00 -30.49
C ASN A 9 -13.68 10.04 -29.95
N GLY A 10 -13.76 11.29 -30.39
CA GLY A 10 -12.97 12.39 -29.84
C GLY A 10 -13.25 12.62 -28.35
N GLU A 11 -14.53 12.66 -27.97
CA GLU A 11 -14.95 12.78 -26.58
C GLU A 11 -14.51 11.57 -25.74
N LYS A 12 -14.62 10.35 -26.31
CA LYS A 12 -14.15 9.12 -25.66
C LYS A 12 -12.64 9.14 -25.42
N VAL A 13 -11.84 9.54 -26.40
CA VAL A 13 -10.38 9.68 -26.28
C VAL A 13 -10.01 10.69 -25.18
N ALA A 14 -10.71 11.82 -25.12
CA ALA A 14 -10.48 12.84 -24.09
C ALA A 14 -10.80 12.29 -22.69
N ALA A 15 -11.95 11.64 -22.51
CA ALA A 15 -12.37 11.04 -21.24
C ALA A 15 -11.40 9.94 -20.75
N LEU A 16 -11.03 9.02 -21.63
CA LEU A 16 -10.07 7.96 -21.30
C LEU A 16 -8.67 8.52 -20.98
N THR A 17 -8.28 9.61 -21.62
CA THR A 17 -7.00 10.27 -21.33
C THR A 17 -7.00 10.91 -19.94
N GLU A 18 -8.11 11.54 -19.54
CA GLU A 18 -8.28 12.11 -18.20
C GLU A 18 -8.31 11.02 -17.13
N GLU A 19 -9.07 9.95 -17.36
CA GLU A 19 -9.14 8.81 -16.45
C GLU A 19 -7.78 8.14 -16.26
N LYS A 20 -7.03 7.94 -17.35
CA LYS A 20 -5.65 7.44 -17.31
C LYS A 20 -4.74 8.28 -16.42
N GLU A 21 -4.85 9.61 -16.51
CA GLU A 21 -4.03 10.50 -15.68
C GLU A 21 -4.40 10.41 -14.20
N GLN A 22 -5.69 10.32 -13.87
CA GLN A 22 -6.17 10.13 -12.49
C GLN A 22 -5.66 8.81 -11.90
N ILE A 23 -5.66 7.71 -12.67
CA ILE A 23 -5.11 6.44 -12.21
C ILE A 23 -3.60 6.53 -12.02
N ARG A 24 -2.87 7.23 -12.89
CA ARG A 24 -1.43 7.46 -12.74
C ARG A 24 -1.09 8.24 -11.46
N GLU A 25 -1.85 9.27 -11.16
CA GLU A 25 -1.70 10.02 -9.90
C GLU A 25 -1.94 9.13 -8.69
N THR A 26 -2.99 8.30 -8.73
CA THR A 26 -3.29 7.31 -7.69
C THR A 26 -2.15 6.31 -7.54
N LEU A 27 -1.66 5.73 -8.62
CA LEU A 27 -0.55 4.80 -8.65
C LEU A 27 0.73 5.40 -8.04
N ALA A 28 1.05 6.64 -8.41
CA ALA A 28 2.20 7.35 -7.87
C ALA A 28 2.05 7.61 -6.36
N GLY A 29 0.86 8.01 -5.90
CA GLY A 29 0.55 8.20 -4.48
C GLY A 29 0.67 6.92 -3.66
N GLU A 30 0.05 5.83 -4.12
CA GLU A 30 0.10 4.54 -3.43
C GLU A 30 1.54 3.97 -3.39
N THR A 31 2.30 4.12 -4.46
CA THR A 31 3.73 3.73 -4.55
C THR A 31 4.57 4.52 -3.54
N LEU A 32 4.38 5.82 -3.45
CA LEU A 32 5.10 6.68 -2.51
C LEU A 32 4.82 6.29 -1.05
N GLU A 33 3.56 6.05 -0.69
CA GLU A 33 3.20 5.66 0.68
C GLU A 33 3.74 4.26 1.03
N ARG A 34 3.67 3.29 0.12
CA ARG A 34 4.30 1.99 0.28
C ARG A 34 5.80 2.12 0.55
N ASP A 35 6.51 2.89 -0.27
CA ASP A 35 7.96 3.04 -0.17
C ASP A 35 8.39 3.72 1.14
N LYS A 36 7.63 4.72 1.60
CA LYS A 36 7.83 5.34 2.92
C LYS A 36 7.70 4.33 4.05
N LEU A 37 6.66 3.48 4.00
CA LEU A 37 6.45 2.44 5.01
C LEU A 37 7.59 1.42 5.02
N LEU A 38 8.00 0.92 3.85
CA LEU A 38 9.09 -0.05 3.72
C LEU A 38 10.44 0.54 4.16
N GLN A 39 10.77 1.76 3.75
CA GLN A 39 11.99 2.44 4.19
C GLN A 39 12.03 2.61 5.71
N ARG A 40 10.90 2.99 6.32
CA ARG A 40 10.81 3.12 7.77
C ARG A 40 10.94 1.78 8.48
N ALA A 41 10.30 0.73 7.95
CA ALA A 41 10.45 -0.64 8.45
C ALA A 41 11.90 -1.12 8.37
N ASP A 42 12.60 -0.84 7.27
CA ASP A 42 14.00 -1.22 7.07
C ASP A 42 14.97 -0.48 8.03
N VAL A 43 14.70 0.79 8.33
CA VAL A 43 15.47 1.52 9.33
C VAL A 43 15.30 0.87 10.71
N LEU A 44 14.05 0.60 11.12
CA LEU A 44 13.77 -0.07 12.39
C LEU A 44 14.34 -1.49 12.43
N GLN A 45 14.32 -2.22 11.32
CA GLN A 45 14.92 -3.55 11.22
C GLN A 45 16.43 -3.50 11.42
N ARG A 46 17.13 -2.56 10.78
CA ARG A 46 18.58 -2.36 10.99
C ARG A 46 18.91 -2.02 12.44
N MET A 47 18.10 -1.16 13.08
CA MET A 47 18.25 -0.87 14.51
C MET A 47 18.10 -2.14 15.38
N ASN A 48 17.18 -3.03 15.02
CA ASN A 48 17.01 -4.34 15.67
C ASN A 48 18.22 -5.26 15.44
N ASP A 49 18.69 -5.37 14.22
CA ASP A 49 19.80 -6.25 13.83
C ASP A 49 21.13 -5.84 14.50
N HIS A 50 21.29 -4.54 14.78
CA HIS A 50 22.43 -3.97 15.50
C HIS A 50 22.19 -3.81 17.00
N PHE A 51 21.04 -4.29 17.51
CA PHE A 51 20.66 -4.16 18.91
C PHE A 51 20.76 -2.73 19.44
N GLU A 52 20.39 -1.74 18.63
CA GLU A 52 20.37 -0.35 19.04
C GLU A 52 19.34 -0.11 20.17
N GLY A 53 19.79 0.55 21.24
CA GLY A 53 19.01 0.73 22.47
C GLY A 53 19.16 -0.39 23.49
N TYR A 54 19.90 -1.46 23.17
CA TYR A 54 20.27 -2.47 24.15
C TYR A 54 21.53 -2.08 24.92
N LEU A 55 21.69 -2.69 26.10
CA LEU A 55 22.91 -2.54 26.90
C LEU A 55 24.14 -3.03 26.15
N GLU A 56 25.28 -2.39 26.34
CA GLU A 56 26.53 -2.76 25.64
C GLU A 56 26.94 -4.22 25.92
N SER A 57 26.63 -4.74 27.11
CA SER A 57 26.85 -6.14 27.45
C SER A 57 26.06 -7.12 26.60
N ILE A 58 24.81 -6.75 26.24
CA ILE A 58 23.96 -7.57 25.36
C ILE A 58 24.52 -7.55 23.93
N LYS A 59 24.83 -6.34 23.41
CA LYS A 59 25.44 -6.19 22.09
C LYS A 59 26.75 -6.97 21.97
N PHE A 60 27.57 -6.93 23.01
CA PHE A 60 28.83 -7.68 23.06
C PHE A 60 28.57 -9.19 22.92
N VAL A 61 27.68 -9.76 23.75
CA VAL A 61 27.37 -11.19 23.72
C VAL A 61 26.86 -11.61 22.34
N MET A 62 25.90 -10.86 21.81
CA MET A 62 25.30 -11.20 20.51
C MET A 62 26.32 -11.13 19.38
N ARG A 63 27.22 -10.14 19.37
CA ARG A 63 28.31 -10.04 18.40
C ARG A 63 29.30 -11.19 18.53
N GLU A 64 29.82 -11.47 19.75
CA GLU A 64 30.76 -12.54 19.99
C GLU A 64 30.20 -13.92 19.63
N TYR A 65 28.91 -14.13 19.90
CA TYR A 65 28.22 -15.36 19.50
C TYR A 65 28.11 -15.50 17.97
N LYS A 66 27.66 -14.44 17.28
CA LYS A 66 27.55 -14.40 15.81
C LYS A 66 28.89 -14.69 15.12
N GLU A 67 29.99 -14.24 15.71
CA GLU A 67 31.34 -14.43 15.21
C GLU A 67 32.01 -15.73 15.69
N GLY A 68 31.26 -16.60 16.42
CA GLY A 68 31.76 -17.89 16.89
C GLY A 68 32.87 -17.81 17.95
N ARG A 69 33.01 -16.69 18.65
CA ARG A 69 34.07 -16.48 19.65
C ARG A 69 33.69 -16.88 21.09
N ILE A 70 32.48 -17.36 21.33
CA ILE A 70 32.07 -17.90 22.62
C ILE A 70 32.28 -19.42 22.60
N SER A 71 33.46 -19.86 23.02
CA SER A 71 33.80 -21.28 23.06
C SER A 71 32.93 -22.03 24.07
N GLY A 72 32.42 -23.20 23.68
CA GLY A 72 31.57 -24.05 24.52
C GLY A 72 30.13 -23.56 24.69
N ALA A 73 29.71 -22.53 23.97
CA ALA A 73 28.31 -22.12 23.92
C ALA A 73 27.51 -23.10 23.04
N GLY A 74 26.34 -23.52 23.53
CA GLY A 74 25.30 -24.10 22.72
C GLY A 74 24.50 -23.03 21.98
N GLU A 75 23.18 -23.10 22.00
CA GLU A 75 22.32 -22.16 21.28
C GLU A 75 21.98 -20.91 22.14
N ILE A 76 22.42 -19.74 21.71
CA ILE A 76 21.96 -18.45 22.26
C ILE A 76 20.79 -17.97 21.37
N TYR A 77 19.57 -18.07 21.90
CA TYR A 77 18.36 -17.66 21.18
C TYR A 77 18.29 -16.15 20.95
N GLY A 78 18.78 -15.35 21.90
CA GLY A 78 18.80 -13.89 21.81
C GLY A 78 18.12 -13.19 22.99
N PRO A 79 18.03 -11.84 22.95
CA PRO A 79 17.28 -11.09 23.94
C PRO A 79 15.80 -11.45 23.90
N LEU A 80 15.14 -11.50 25.08
CA LEU A 80 13.74 -11.90 25.21
C LEU A 80 12.81 -11.10 24.28
N SER A 81 13.05 -9.82 24.12
CA SER A 81 12.28 -8.92 23.26
C SER A 81 12.27 -9.30 21.77
N THR A 82 13.29 -10.04 21.29
CA THR A 82 13.34 -10.52 19.90
C THR A 82 12.68 -11.89 19.73
N LEU A 83 12.31 -12.54 20.81
CA LEU A 83 11.80 -13.91 20.84
C LEU A 83 10.29 -13.99 21.09
N ILE A 84 9.66 -12.86 21.40
CA ILE A 84 8.24 -12.77 21.74
C ILE A 84 7.50 -11.86 20.77
N GLN A 85 6.24 -12.22 20.50
CA GLN A 85 5.30 -11.39 19.73
C GLN A 85 4.13 -10.99 20.62
N VAL A 86 3.72 -9.73 20.52
CA VAL A 86 2.66 -9.16 21.33
C VAL A 86 1.75 -8.30 20.45
N ASP A 87 0.45 -8.50 20.58
CA ASP A 87 -0.55 -7.69 19.90
C ASP A 87 -0.41 -6.20 20.28
N LYS A 88 -0.52 -5.29 19.32
CA LYS A 88 -0.31 -3.84 19.50
C LYS A 88 -1.01 -3.25 20.72
N LYS A 89 -2.24 -3.72 20.99
CA LYS A 89 -3.05 -3.26 22.13
C LYS A 89 -2.48 -3.64 23.51
N TYR A 90 -1.58 -4.64 23.58
CA TYR A 90 -0.98 -5.13 24.83
C TYR A 90 0.48 -4.74 24.99
N ILE A 91 1.12 -4.15 23.97
CA ILE A 91 2.57 -3.86 23.98
C ILE A 91 2.96 -3.06 25.21
N VAL A 92 2.24 -1.97 25.52
CA VAL A 92 2.56 -1.10 26.66
C VAL A 92 2.48 -1.87 27.99
N ALA A 93 1.45 -2.69 28.15
CA ALA A 93 1.29 -3.52 29.35
C ALA A 93 2.42 -4.56 29.51
N ILE A 94 2.76 -5.27 28.44
CA ILE A 94 3.78 -6.32 28.45
C ILE A 94 5.19 -5.70 28.56
N ASP A 95 5.48 -4.61 27.87
CA ASP A 95 6.73 -3.86 28.00
C ASP A 95 6.95 -3.42 29.46
N THR A 96 5.91 -2.84 30.07
CA THR A 96 5.92 -2.45 31.48
C THR A 96 6.03 -3.65 32.45
N ALA A 97 5.35 -4.76 32.11
CA ALA A 97 5.41 -5.98 32.94
C ALA A 97 6.81 -6.58 32.97
N LEU A 98 7.48 -6.66 31.82
CA LEU A 98 8.82 -7.23 31.67
C LEU A 98 9.94 -6.25 32.02
N GLY A 99 9.77 -4.98 31.69
CA GLY A 99 10.77 -3.94 31.96
C GLY A 99 12.16 -4.33 31.42
N THR A 100 13.17 -4.26 32.29
CA THR A 100 14.58 -4.58 31.93
C THR A 100 14.78 -6.04 31.50
N SER A 101 13.85 -6.95 31.86
CA SER A 101 13.92 -8.37 31.48
C SER A 101 13.82 -8.59 29.97
N LEU A 102 13.26 -7.63 29.23
CA LEU A 102 13.22 -7.65 27.77
C LEU A 102 14.60 -7.74 27.11
N GLN A 103 15.62 -7.21 27.74
CA GLN A 103 16.98 -7.23 27.22
C GLN A 103 17.77 -8.48 27.66
N ASN A 104 17.26 -9.26 28.62
CA ASN A 104 17.96 -10.45 29.12
C ASN A 104 17.98 -11.55 28.03
N ILE A 105 19.08 -12.27 27.97
CA ILE A 105 19.36 -13.23 26.90
C ILE A 105 18.80 -14.61 27.27
N VAL A 106 18.00 -15.16 26.40
CA VAL A 106 17.54 -16.55 26.50
C VAL A 106 18.56 -17.48 25.83
N VAL A 107 18.93 -18.52 26.52
CA VAL A 107 19.87 -19.53 26.06
C VAL A 107 19.29 -20.94 26.25
N ASP A 108 19.83 -21.92 25.56
CA ASP A 108 19.36 -23.30 25.63
C ASP A 108 19.55 -23.90 27.04
N ASN A 109 20.76 -23.80 27.61
CA ASN A 109 21.12 -24.44 28.85
C ASN A 109 22.09 -23.62 29.71
N GLU A 110 22.40 -24.12 30.92
CA GLU A 110 23.25 -23.47 31.90
C GLU A 110 24.71 -23.36 31.45
N GLU A 111 25.22 -24.35 30.68
CA GLU A 111 26.61 -24.31 30.20
C GLU A 111 26.80 -23.19 29.18
N THR A 112 25.83 -22.96 28.32
CA THR A 112 25.81 -21.82 27.39
C THR A 112 25.79 -20.48 28.15
N ALA A 113 24.98 -20.38 29.22
CA ALA A 113 24.97 -19.18 30.08
C ALA A 113 26.34 -18.94 30.73
N LYS A 114 26.99 -19.96 31.26
CA LYS A 114 28.34 -19.88 31.82
C LYS A 114 29.37 -19.42 30.79
N ALA A 115 29.35 -20.02 29.58
CA ALA A 115 30.26 -19.65 28.50
C ALA A 115 30.12 -18.15 28.14
N ALA A 116 28.89 -17.67 28.00
CA ALA A 116 28.61 -16.26 27.74
C ALA A 116 29.05 -15.34 28.89
N ILE A 117 28.87 -15.74 30.17
CA ILE A 117 29.38 -15.00 31.33
C ILE A 117 30.91 -14.90 31.30
N TYR A 118 31.63 -15.99 30.97
CA TYR A 118 33.06 -15.97 30.81
C TYR A 118 33.53 -15.07 29.67
N ALA A 119 32.82 -15.05 28.56
CA ALA A 119 33.10 -14.13 27.46
C ALA A 119 32.96 -12.67 27.89
N LEU A 120 31.85 -12.30 28.58
CA LEU A 120 31.67 -10.96 29.16
C LEU A 120 32.80 -10.58 30.10
N LYS A 121 33.20 -11.48 31.01
CA LYS A 121 34.27 -11.24 31.98
C LYS A 121 35.61 -11.01 31.27
N ARG A 122 35.95 -11.85 30.29
CA ARG A 122 37.18 -11.74 29.47
C ARG A 122 37.23 -10.42 28.69
N GLY A 123 36.07 -10.01 28.11
CA GLY A 123 35.95 -8.78 27.35
C GLY A 123 35.75 -7.51 28.16
N ASN A 124 35.68 -7.63 29.50
CA ASN A 124 35.33 -6.52 30.42
C ASN A 124 34.07 -5.73 29.97
N ALA A 125 33.08 -6.47 29.41
CA ALA A 125 31.93 -5.90 28.70
C ALA A 125 30.67 -5.69 29.59
N GLY A 126 30.85 -5.61 30.91
CA GLY A 126 29.78 -5.39 31.85
C GLY A 126 29.04 -6.67 32.26
N ARG A 127 27.76 -6.56 32.59
CA ARG A 127 26.93 -7.65 33.13
C ARG A 127 25.69 -7.84 32.28
N ALA A 128 25.26 -9.10 32.08
CA ALA A 128 24.00 -9.48 31.46
C ALA A 128 23.33 -10.59 32.28
N THR A 129 22.02 -10.67 32.22
CA THR A 129 21.23 -11.76 32.78
C THR A 129 20.88 -12.76 31.68
N PHE A 130 21.07 -14.06 32.02
CA PHE A 130 20.78 -15.15 31.11
C PHE A 130 19.64 -16.02 31.63
N TYR A 131 18.76 -16.47 30.74
CA TYR A 131 17.64 -17.36 31.03
C TYR A 131 17.86 -18.71 30.35
N PRO A 132 18.45 -19.72 31.03
CA PRO A 132 18.58 -21.06 30.50
C PRO A 132 17.19 -21.73 30.39
N ALA A 133 16.74 -22.01 29.16
CA ALA A 133 15.39 -22.55 28.90
C ALA A 133 15.18 -23.94 29.55
N THR A 134 16.21 -24.76 29.65
CA THR A 134 16.15 -26.08 30.30
C THR A 134 16.09 -26.01 31.83
N ALA A 135 16.64 -24.96 32.44
CA ALA A 135 16.69 -24.82 33.92
C ALA A 135 15.44 -24.10 34.46
N ILE A 136 14.90 -23.15 33.70
CA ILE A 136 13.75 -22.36 34.14
C ILE A 136 12.46 -23.17 33.99
N LYS A 137 11.78 -23.40 35.11
CA LYS A 137 10.46 -24.04 35.14
C LYS A 137 9.36 -23.00 35.21
N PRO A 138 8.21 -23.25 34.56
CA PRO A 138 7.05 -22.36 34.66
C PRO A 138 6.67 -22.12 36.13
N ALA A 139 6.22 -20.93 36.44
CA ALA A 139 5.63 -20.63 37.72
C ALA A 139 4.31 -21.40 37.88
N SER A 140 3.98 -21.79 39.11
CA SER A 140 2.70 -22.39 39.42
C SER A 140 1.63 -21.31 39.52
N GLU A 141 0.46 -21.60 38.95
CA GLU A 141 -0.70 -20.74 39.10
C GLU A 141 -1.20 -20.74 40.53
N THR A 142 -1.33 -19.55 41.14
CA THR A 142 -1.88 -19.38 42.47
C THR A 142 -3.37 -19.11 42.46
N PRO A 143 -4.09 -19.33 43.59
CA PRO A 143 -5.53 -18.98 43.65
C PRO A 143 -5.80 -17.53 43.27
N GLU A 144 -4.96 -16.60 43.67
CA GLU A 144 -5.09 -15.17 43.41
C GLU A 144 -5.01 -14.86 41.89
N ILE A 145 -4.16 -15.56 41.16
CA ILE A 145 -4.09 -15.41 39.68
C ILE A 145 -5.40 -15.86 39.03
N ARG A 146 -5.93 -17.00 39.46
CA ARG A 146 -7.19 -17.55 38.93
C ARG A 146 -8.38 -16.66 39.30
N ASP A 147 -8.42 -16.17 40.53
CA ASP A 147 -9.48 -15.29 41.00
C ASP A 147 -9.45 -13.92 40.33
N GLY A 148 -8.30 -13.47 39.87
CA GLY A 148 -8.12 -12.22 39.13
C GLY A 148 -9.04 -12.12 37.91
N ALA A 149 -9.30 -13.24 37.24
CA ALA A 149 -10.20 -13.28 36.05
C ALA A 149 -11.68 -12.97 36.36
N LYS A 150 -12.07 -12.96 37.64
CA LYS A 150 -13.45 -12.70 38.06
C LYS A 150 -13.76 -11.20 38.22
N PHE A 151 -12.75 -10.33 38.19
CA PHE A 151 -12.94 -8.91 38.39
C PHE A 151 -13.21 -8.16 37.10
N SER A 152 -14.03 -7.12 37.19
CA SER A 152 -14.31 -6.24 36.06
C SER A 152 -13.03 -5.58 35.54
N GLY A 153 -12.93 -5.41 34.22
CA GLY A 153 -11.76 -4.83 33.59
C GLY A 153 -10.59 -5.80 33.40
N PHE A 154 -10.74 -7.07 33.79
CA PHE A 154 -9.71 -8.09 33.50
C PHE A 154 -9.57 -8.31 31.99
N VAL A 155 -8.36 -8.13 31.48
CA VAL A 155 -8.03 -8.31 30.05
C VAL A 155 -7.44 -9.70 29.79
N GLY A 156 -6.54 -10.14 30.67
CA GLY A 156 -5.88 -11.42 30.55
C GLY A 156 -4.74 -11.60 31.53
N ARG A 157 -4.21 -12.80 31.58
CA ARG A 157 -2.94 -13.10 32.25
C ARG A 157 -1.80 -12.76 31.29
N ALA A 158 -0.79 -12.04 31.75
CA ALA A 158 0.23 -11.47 30.87
C ALA A 158 0.94 -12.49 29.98
N ASP A 159 1.18 -13.72 30.48
CA ASP A 159 1.81 -14.78 29.69
C ASP A 159 0.93 -15.30 28.54
N THR A 160 -0.41 -15.20 28.66
CA THR A 160 -1.36 -15.61 27.59
C THR A 160 -1.52 -14.55 26.50
N LEU A 161 -1.04 -13.34 26.73
CA LEU A 161 -1.07 -12.22 25.79
C LEU A 161 0.24 -12.13 24.97
N VAL A 162 1.12 -13.09 25.13
CA VAL A 162 2.43 -13.18 24.49
C VAL A 162 2.55 -14.48 23.71
N GLU A 163 2.87 -14.38 22.43
CA GLU A 163 3.20 -15.51 21.58
C GLU A 163 4.71 -15.71 21.52
N CYS A 164 5.15 -16.97 21.55
CA CYS A 164 6.56 -17.33 21.46
C CYS A 164 6.74 -18.80 21.06
N ASP A 165 7.94 -19.19 20.64
CA ASP A 165 8.29 -20.58 20.37
C ASP A 165 8.23 -21.43 21.64
N LYS A 166 7.87 -22.71 21.48
CA LYS A 166 7.80 -23.70 22.57
C LYS A 166 9.12 -23.87 23.29
N LYS A 167 10.26 -23.67 22.65
CA LYS A 167 11.62 -23.82 23.19
C LYS A 167 11.86 -22.97 24.45
N TYR A 168 11.27 -21.76 24.50
CA TYR A 168 11.44 -20.80 25.60
C TYR A 168 10.12 -20.36 26.23
N ARG A 169 9.04 -21.08 25.98
CA ARG A 169 7.74 -20.82 26.60
C ARG A 169 7.80 -20.82 28.13
N SER A 170 8.58 -21.75 28.71
CA SER A 170 8.81 -21.82 30.15
C SER A 170 9.39 -20.52 30.75
N VAL A 171 10.26 -19.84 30.00
CA VAL A 171 10.84 -18.55 30.42
C VAL A 171 9.77 -17.46 30.45
N VAL A 172 8.93 -17.39 29.41
CA VAL A 172 7.83 -16.42 29.32
C VAL A 172 6.83 -16.64 30.46
N GLU A 173 6.43 -17.88 30.71
CA GLU A 173 5.53 -18.23 31.80
C GLU A 173 6.14 -17.94 33.16
N TRP A 174 7.42 -18.23 33.36
CA TRP A 174 8.12 -17.89 34.61
C TRP A 174 8.09 -16.39 34.88
N LEU A 175 8.26 -15.55 33.88
CA LEU A 175 8.29 -14.08 34.01
C LEU A 175 6.88 -13.47 34.18
N LEU A 176 5.89 -13.99 33.45
CA LEU A 176 4.61 -13.29 33.24
C LEU A 176 3.38 -13.97 33.86
N LEU A 177 3.43 -15.27 34.20
CA LEU A 177 2.27 -16.01 34.70
C LEU A 177 1.65 -15.37 35.95
N ARG A 178 2.45 -14.73 36.80
CA ARG A 178 1.99 -14.05 38.05
C ARG A 178 1.65 -12.56 37.83
N THR A 179 1.47 -12.13 36.57
CA THR A 179 1.08 -10.77 36.24
C THR A 179 -0.27 -10.78 35.57
N LEU A 180 -1.21 -9.99 36.09
CA LEU A 180 -2.53 -9.79 35.52
C LEU A 180 -2.57 -8.47 34.74
N VAL A 181 -3.30 -8.44 33.63
CA VAL A 181 -3.51 -7.23 32.84
C VAL A 181 -4.95 -6.78 33.00
N PHE A 182 -5.13 -5.49 33.28
CA PHE A 182 -6.42 -4.82 33.42
C PHE A 182 -6.54 -3.64 32.46
N ASP A 183 -7.76 -3.24 32.16
CA ASP A 183 -8.10 -2.14 31.24
C ASP A 183 -7.63 -0.76 31.77
N ASN A 184 -7.83 -0.50 33.08
CA ASN A 184 -7.54 0.79 33.72
C ASN A 184 -7.11 0.62 35.19
N ILE A 185 -6.61 1.71 35.79
CA ILE A 185 -6.04 1.70 37.16
C ILE A 185 -7.11 1.54 38.23
N GLU A 186 -8.35 1.99 37.98
CA GLU A 186 -9.48 1.89 38.93
C GLU A 186 -9.84 0.43 39.13
N ASN A 187 -10.05 -0.32 38.03
CA ASN A 187 -10.34 -1.74 38.07
C ASN A 187 -9.18 -2.55 38.62
N ALA A 188 -7.95 -2.21 38.19
CA ALA A 188 -6.71 -2.80 38.69
C ALA A 188 -6.58 -2.64 40.22
N SER A 189 -6.82 -1.42 40.76
CA SER A 189 -6.73 -1.13 42.19
C SER A 189 -7.78 -1.87 43.00
N PHE A 190 -9.02 -1.93 42.50
CA PHE A 190 -10.08 -2.71 43.11
C PHE A 190 -9.73 -4.19 43.22
N ALA A 191 -9.26 -4.79 42.12
CA ALA A 191 -8.83 -6.18 42.07
C ALA A 191 -7.63 -6.44 42.99
N ALA A 192 -6.59 -5.58 42.95
CA ALA A 192 -5.40 -5.69 43.80
C ALA A 192 -5.74 -5.75 45.29
N LYS A 193 -6.65 -4.87 45.75
CA LYS A 193 -7.10 -4.85 47.16
C LYS A 193 -7.82 -6.15 47.54
N ARG A 194 -8.66 -6.70 46.67
CA ARG A 194 -9.39 -7.96 46.89
C ARG A 194 -8.45 -9.18 46.89
N LEU A 195 -7.39 -9.11 46.07
CA LEU A 195 -6.33 -10.14 46.00
C LEU A 195 -5.22 -9.94 47.07
N SER A 196 -5.46 -9.04 48.07
CA SER A 196 -4.52 -8.75 49.15
C SER A 196 -3.14 -8.35 48.65
N TYR A 197 -3.04 -7.70 47.51
CA TYR A 197 -1.79 -7.28 46.84
C TYR A 197 -0.76 -8.40 46.67
N ARG A 198 -1.20 -9.63 46.44
CA ARG A 198 -0.29 -10.80 46.28
C ARG A 198 0.18 -11.03 44.85
N VAL A 199 -0.37 -10.31 43.91
CA VAL A 199 -0.05 -10.44 42.48
C VAL A 199 0.34 -9.10 41.88
N LYS A 200 1.18 -9.12 40.87
CA LYS A 200 1.48 -7.94 40.07
C LYS A 200 0.31 -7.69 39.11
N ILE A 201 -0.14 -6.44 39.03
CA ILE A 201 -1.17 -6.03 38.05
C ILE A 201 -0.60 -4.89 37.22
N VAL A 202 -0.85 -4.95 35.91
CA VAL A 202 -0.44 -3.92 34.94
C VAL A 202 -1.67 -3.52 34.13
N THR A 203 -1.82 -2.24 33.85
CA THR A 203 -2.92 -1.75 33.00
C THR A 203 -2.50 -1.60 31.55
N LEU A 204 -3.48 -1.52 30.64
CA LEU A 204 -3.20 -1.34 29.20
C LEU A 204 -2.43 -0.05 28.90
N ASP A 205 -2.55 0.97 29.73
CA ASP A 205 -1.82 2.23 29.62
C ASP A 205 -0.49 2.24 30.40
N GLY A 206 -0.10 1.09 30.99
CA GLY A 206 1.22 0.89 31.60
C GLY A 206 1.35 1.31 33.07
N GLN A 207 0.25 1.45 33.79
CA GLN A 207 0.32 1.63 35.27
C GLN A 207 0.56 0.27 35.95
N VAL A 208 1.29 0.25 37.05
CA VAL A 208 1.66 -0.99 37.74
C VAL A 208 1.24 -0.95 39.17
N ILE A 209 0.63 -2.01 39.65
CA ILE A 209 0.48 -2.30 41.10
C ILE A 209 1.33 -3.53 41.40
N ASN A 210 2.42 -3.32 42.09
CA ASN A 210 3.33 -4.42 42.43
C ASN A 210 2.76 -5.30 43.55
N ALA A 211 3.18 -6.55 43.56
CA ALA A 211 2.96 -7.38 44.77
C ALA A 211 3.53 -6.67 45.97
N GLY A 212 2.74 -6.63 47.06
CA GLY A 212 3.05 -5.85 48.26
C GLY A 212 2.44 -4.43 48.26
N GLY A 213 1.75 -4.01 47.18
CA GLY A 213 0.92 -2.80 47.19
C GLY A 213 1.61 -1.50 46.75
N ALA A 214 2.84 -1.55 46.22
CA ALA A 214 3.48 -0.36 45.67
C ALA A 214 2.89 -0.04 44.26
N PHE A 215 2.53 1.24 44.07
CA PHE A 215 2.02 1.74 42.80
C PHE A 215 3.15 2.42 42.04
N THR A 216 3.26 2.13 40.76
CA THR A 216 4.17 2.79 39.83
C THR A 216 3.33 3.26 38.62
N GLY A 217 3.39 4.54 38.30
CA GLY A 217 2.58 5.11 37.26
C GLY A 217 3.07 6.47 36.79
N GLY A 218 2.40 7.01 35.80
CA GLY A 218 2.72 8.26 35.14
C GLY A 218 2.54 8.13 33.62
N SER A 219 2.96 9.14 32.86
CA SER A 219 2.94 9.04 31.40
C SER A 219 4.09 8.14 30.93
N ALA A 220 3.74 6.94 30.44
CA ALA A 220 4.69 6.14 29.69
C ALA A 220 5.02 6.89 28.39
N LYS A 221 6.29 7.23 28.14
CA LYS A 221 6.70 7.71 26.82
C LYS A 221 6.40 6.59 25.81
N ARG A 222 5.52 6.86 24.87
CA ARG A 222 5.18 5.93 23.77
C ARG A 222 6.34 5.73 22.79
N ASP A 223 7.47 6.39 23.00
CA ASP A 223 8.60 6.32 22.10
C ASP A 223 9.41 5.04 22.31
N SER A 224 9.30 4.19 21.31
CA SER A 224 10.28 3.15 20.95
C SER A 224 10.76 2.23 22.08
N GLY A 225 9.84 1.59 22.79
CA GLY A 225 10.21 0.37 23.52
C GLY A 225 10.81 -0.65 22.54
N ILE A 226 11.81 -1.39 22.99
CA ILE A 226 12.46 -2.44 22.17
C ILE A 226 11.39 -3.43 21.65
N LEU A 227 10.34 -3.68 22.44
CA LEU A 227 9.25 -4.58 22.11
C LEU A 227 8.31 -3.99 21.05
N SER A 228 8.01 -2.69 21.11
CA SER A 228 7.12 -2.04 20.12
C SER A 228 7.71 -2.03 18.72
N ARG A 229 9.04 -1.99 18.61
CA ARG A 229 9.75 -1.91 17.33
C ARG A 229 9.45 -3.08 16.40
N SER A 230 9.44 -4.31 16.92
CA SER A 230 9.11 -5.51 16.14
C SER A 230 7.65 -5.50 15.64
N ALA A 231 6.73 -5.05 16.49
CA ALA A 231 5.33 -4.90 16.11
C ALA A 231 5.13 -3.75 15.09
N ASP A 232 5.86 -2.64 15.25
CA ASP A 232 5.81 -1.53 14.31
C ASP A 232 6.32 -1.94 12.92
N ILE A 233 7.41 -2.72 12.84
CA ILE A 233 7.92 -3.29 11.60
C ILE A 233 6.86 -4.18 10.94
N ALA A 234 6.25 -5.10 11.70
CA ALA A 234 5.22 -6.00 11.19
C ALA A 234 4.00 -5.21 10.67
N ASN A 235 3.54 -4.23 11.43
CA ASN A 235 2.43 -3.37 11.03
C ASN A 235 2.74 -2.57 9.74
N MET A 236 3.93 -1.96 9.64
CA MET A 236 4.34 -1.22 8.44
C MET A 236 4.40 -2.12 7.22
N ARG A 237 4.89 -3.34 7.35
CA ARG A 237 4.91 -4.32 6.25
C ARG A 237 3.50 -4.73 5.83
N THR A 238 2.61 -4.99 6.79
CA THR A 238 1.20 -5.31 6.51
C THR A 238 0.46 -4.16 5.83
N GLU A 239 0.71 -2.91 6.26
CA GLU A 239 0.15 -1.74 5.57
C GLU A 239 0.74 -1.58 4.16
N ALA A 240 2.04 -1.79 3.98
CA ALA A 240 2.68 -1.77 2.67
C ALA A 240 2.07 -2.82 1.70
N GLU A 241 1.74 -4.01 2.19
CA GLU A 241 1.04 -5.04 1.40
C GLU A 241 -0.37 -4.61 0.94
N LYS A 242 -1.05 -3.74 1.69
CA LYS A 242 -2.33 -3.18 1.27
C LYS A 242 -2.13 -2.18 0.12
N HIS A 243 -1.09 -1.35 0.21
CA HIS A 243 -0.72 -0.44 -0.88
C HIS A 243 -0.29 -1.23 -2.12
N ASP A 244 0.47 -2.33 -1.98
CA ASP A 244 0.86 -3.19 -3.10
C ASP A 244 -0.36 -3.80 -3.84
N ARG A 245 -1.46 -4.09 -3.13
CA ARG A 245 -2.70 -4.55 -3.79
C ARG A 245 -3.32 -3.45 -4.64
N LYS A 246 -3.44 -2.24 -4.09
CA LYS A 246 -3.98 -1.09 -4.84
C LYS A 246 -3.10 -0.70 -6.04
N ILE A 247 -1.77 -0.83 -5.90
CA ILE A 247 -0.82 -0.62 -6.99
C ILE A 247 -1.12 -1.59 -8.13
N ARG A 248 -1.26 -2.88 -7.84
CA ARG A 248 -1.61 -3.88 -8.86
C ARG A 248 -2.96 -3.60 -9.52
N GLU A 249 -3.98 -3.25 -8.74
CA GLU A 249 -5.29 -2.88 -9.28
C GLU A 249 -5.21 -1.65 -10.21
N ALA A 250 -4.41 -0.64 -9.85
CA ALA A 250 -4.19 0.53 -10.68
C ALA A 250 -3.36 0.22 -11.93
N GLU A 251 -2.37 -0.67 -11.85
CA GLU A 251 -1.59 -1.13 -13.00
C GLU A 251 -2.45 -1.92 -14.01
N GLU A 252 -3.33 -2.79 -13.52
CA GLU A 252 -4.30 -3.52 -14.34
C GLU A 252 -5.27 -2.56 -15.04
N ALA A 253 -5.84 -1.60 -14.29
CA ALA A 253 -6.73 -0.60 -14.86
C ALA A 253 -6.04 0.28 -15.91
N LEU A 254 -4.77 0.66 -15.70
CA LEU A 254 -3.99 1.38 -16.71
C LEU A 254 -3.80 0.57 -17.99
N HIS A 255 -3.57 -0.72 -17.86
CA HIS A 255 -3.42 -1.60 -19.03
C HIS A 255 -4.73 -1.71 -19.83
N GLU A 256 -5.87 -1.82 -19.16
CA GLU A 256 -7.19 -1.85 -19.80
C GLU A 256 -7.50 -0.54 -20.52
N ILE A 257 -7.29 0.61 -19.85
CA ILE A 257 -7.50 1.94 -20.43
C ILE A 257 -6.56 2.18 -21.62
N ASP A 258 -5.32 1.72 -21.57
CA ASP A 258 -4.39 1.84 -22.70
C ASP A 258 -4.89 1.08 -23.93
N GLY A 259 -5.48 -0.10 -23.74
CA GLY A 259 -6.13 -0.86 -24.80
C GLY A 259 -7.34 -0.15 -25.40
N GLU A 260 -8.21 0.39 -24.53
CA GLU A 260 -9.39 1.14 -24.97
C GLU A 260 -9.03 2.44 -25.68
N LEU A 261 -8.05 3.17 -25.16
CA LEU A 261 -7.56 4.41 -25.73
C LEU A 261 -6.96 4.18 -27.12
N HIS A 262 -6.14 3.14 -27.27
CA HIS A 262 -5.58 2.76 -28.55
C HIS A 262 -6.69 2.46 -29.58
N THR A 263 -7.70 1.68 -29.19
CA THR A 263 -8.84 1.34 -30.05
C THR A 263 -9.63 2.59 -30.46
N ALA A 264 -9.92 3.47 -29.51
CA ALA A 264 -10.66 4.71 -29.77
C ALA A 264 -9.87 5.67 -30.69
N GLN A 265 -8.56 5.77 -30.50
CA GLN A 265 -7.67 6.58 -31.34
C GLN A 265 -7.60 6.04 -32.78
N GLU A 266 -7.54 4.72 -32.98
CA GLU A 266 -7.57 4.12 -34.33
C GLU A 266 -8.90 4.39 -35.04
N LEU A 267 -10.02 4.22 -34.34
CA LEU A 267 -11.35 4.52 -34.90
C LEU A 267 -11.50 6.00 -35.26
N LEU A 268 -11.00 6.90 -34.43
CA LEU A 268 -11.00 8.33 -34.70
C LEU A 268 -10.17 8.64 -35.94
N ARG A 269 -8.98 8.10 -36.04
CA ARG A 269 -8.07 8.28 -37.18
C ARG A 269 -8.70 7.79 -38.49
N GLU A 270 -9.32 6.61 -38.47
CA GLU A 270 -10.00 6.05 -39.64
C GLU A 270 -11.18 6.91 -40.06
N ALA A 271 -11.98 7.40 -39.10
CA ALA A 271 -13.11 8.27 -39.41
C ALA A 271 -12.67 9.62 -39.99
N GLU A 272 -11.59 10.21 -39.49
CA GLU A 272 -11.00 11.45 -40.04
C GLU A 272 -10.47 11.26 -41.47
N GLN A 273 -9.76 10.14 -41.74
CA GLN A 273 -9.29 9.83 -43.07
C GLN A 273 -10.45 9.65 -44.06
N GLN A 274 -11.52 8.95 -43.67
CA GLN A 274 -12.71 8.76 -44.51
C GLN A 274 -13.41 10.10 -44.76
N LYS A 275 -13.50 10.99 -43.78
CA LYS A 275 -14.05 12.36 -43.92
C LYS A 275 -13.27 13.14 -44.98
N GLU A 276 -11.95 13.15 -44.91
CA GLU A 276 -11.09 13.88 -45.84
C GLU A 276 -11.24 13.33 -47.30
N LEU A 277 -11.30 12.00 -47.45
CA LEU A 277 -11.54 11.37 -48.74
C LEU A 277 -12.91 11.79 -49.32
N LEU A 278 -13.98 11.78 -48.52
CA LEU A 278 -15.32 12.18 -48.95
C LEU A 278 -15.36 13.67 -49.32
N LEU A 279 -14.67 14.54 -48.56
CA LEU A 279 -14.58 15.97 -48.90
C LEU A 279 -13.84 16.20 -50.20
N THR A 280 -12.77 15.48 -50.47
CA THR A 280 -12.02 15.54 -51.74
C THR A 280 -12.87 15.08 -52.91
N LEU A 281 -13.61 13.98 -52.75
CA LEU A 281 -14.52 13.46 -53.75
C LEU A 281 -15.65 14.44 -54.01
N SER A 282 -16.26 15.02 -52.97
CA SER A 282 -17.33 16.01 -53.09
C SER A 282 -16.83 17.26 -53.85
N ARG A 283 -15.67 17.80 -53.50
CA ARG A 283 -15.06 18.93 -54.24
C ARG A 283 -14.86 18.64 -55.72
N SER A 284 -14.40 17.44 -56.07
CA SER A 284 -14.20 17.03 -57.45
C SER A 284 -15.53 16.93 -58.22
N GLN A 285 -16.60 16.41 -57.58
CA GLN A 285 -17.95 16.32 -58.14
C GLN A 285 -18.56 17.71 -58.36
N PHE A 286 -18.40 18.64 -57.38
CA PHE A 286 -18.86 20.04 -57.57
C PHE A 286 -18.15 20.72 -58.75
N ALA A 287 -16.83 20.58 -58.84
CA ALA A 287 -16.08 21.11 -59.99
C ALA A 287 -16.51 20.52 -61.32
N ALA A 288 -16.83 19.22 -61.38
CA ALA A 288 -17.37 18.55 -62.56
C ALA A 288 -18.77 19.09 -62.95
N LEU A 289 -19.63 19.29 -61.91
CA LEU A 289 -20.97 19.86 -62.09
C LEU A 289 -20.91 21.32 -62.62
N ASP A 290 -20.06 22.14 -62.06
CA ASP A 290 -19.87 23.54 -62.50
C ASP A 290 -19.40 23.60 -63.98
N ASN A 291 -18.46 22.72 -64.32
CA ASN A 291 -17.96 22.59 -65.68
C ASN A 291 -19.07 22.14 -66.66
N ALA A 292 -19.91 21.17 -66.25
CA ALA A 292 -21.07 20.73 -67.03
C ALA A 292 -22.11 21.87 -67.20
N ASN A 293 -22.42 22.61 -66.14
CA ASN A 293 -23.33 23.73 -66.18
C ASN A 293 -22.81 24.86 -67.09
N ALA A 294 -21.52 25.17 -67.05
CA ALA A 294 -20.89 26.14 -67.92
C ALA A 294 -21.04 25.73 -69.41
N LYS A 295 -20.77 24.44 -69.73
CA LYS A 295 -20.97 23.89 -71.10
C LYS A 295 -22.42 23.94 -71.51
N TYR A 296 -23.34 23.60 -70.58
CA TYR A 296 -24.77 23.64 -70.88
C TYR A 296 -25.21 25.10 -71.22
N SER A 297 -24.81 26.08 -70.46
CA SER A 297 -25.12 27.47 -70.70
C SER A 297 -24.53 27.99 -72.02
N ALA A 298 -23.27 27.64 -72.29
CA ALA A 298 -22.66 27.97 -73.57
C ALA A 298 -23.42 27.37 -74.77
N ASN A 299 -23.79 26.08 -74.72
CA ASN A 299 -24.57 25.43 -75.76
C ASN A 299 -25.97 26.04 -75.93
N ARG A 300 -26.61 26.42 -74.81
CA ARG A 300 -27.90 27.11 -74.84
C ARG A 300 -27.81 28.43 -75.63
N ASN A 301 -26.79 29.21 -75.33
CA ASN A 301 -26.55 30.50 -76.03
C ASN A 301 -26.29 30.26 -77.53
N ILE A 302 -25.55 29.23 -77.89
CA ILE A 302 -25.35 28.84 -79.31
C ILE A 302 -26.65 28.47 -79.94
N ILE A 303 -27.51 27.68 -79.34
CA ILE A 303 -28.81 27.30 -79.84
C ILE A 303 -29.71 28.48 -80.01
N GLU A 304 -29.76 29.43 -79.07
CA GLU A 304 -30.52 30.64 -79.16
C GLU A 304 -30.08 31.52 -80.38
N LYS A 305 -28.74 31.66 -80.52
CA LYS A 305 -28.17 32.33 -81.67
C LYS A 305 -28.53 31.65 -83.01
N LEU A 306 -28.39 30.37 -83.08
CA LEU A 306 -28.74 29.57 -84.32
C LEU A 306 -30.24 29.66 -84.67
N ARG A 307 -31.13 29.70 -83.64
CA ARG A 307 -32.56 29.92 -83.84
C ARG A 307 -32.88 31.30 -84.42
N PHE A 308 -32.17 32.34 -83.86
CA PHE A 308 -32.28 33.69 -84.37
C PHE A 308 -31.82 33.81 -85.82
N ASP A 309 -30.63 33.22 -86.13
CA ASP A 309 -30.10 33.17 -87.49
C ASP A 309 -31.04 32.45 -88.46
N LEU A 310 -31.63 31.28 -88.06
CA LEU A 310 -32.59 30.51 -88.80
C LEU A 310 -33.84 31.33 -89.15
N ASN A 311 -34.43 32.00 -88.13
CA ASN A 311 -35.59 32.90 -88.33
C ASN A 311 -35.29 34.02 -89.36
N ASN A 312 -34.09 34.62 -89.29
CA ASN A 312 -33.66 35.64 -90.21
C ASN A 312 -33.53 35.13 -91.63
N LEU A 313 -32.96 33.92 -91.82
CA LEU A 313 -32.81 33.24 -93.07
C LEU A 313 -34.20 32.87 -93.69
N GLU A 314 -35.11 32.38 -92.87
CA GLU A 314 -36.49 32.07 -93.28
C GLU A 314 -37.20 33.34 -93.75
N GLY A 315 -37.02 34.46 -93.01
CA GLY A 315 -37.55 35.76 -93.42
C GLY A 315 -36.94 36.27 -94.75
N GLN A 316 -35.62 36.08 -94.93
CA GLN A 316 -34.98 36.41 -96.24
C GLN A 316 -35.45 35.51 -97.33
N LYS A 317 -35.62 34.22 -97.14
CA LYS A 317 -36.18 33.26 -98.12
C LYS A 317 -37.58 33.68 -98.52
N THR A 318 -38.48 33.98 -97.56
CA THR A 318 -39.84 34.43 -97.84
C THR A 318 -39.86 35.67 -98.70
N ARG A 319 -39.02 36.70 -98.40
CA ARG A 319 -38.89 37.93 -99.18
C ARG A 319 -38.38 37.60 -100.60
N ALA A 320 -37.37 36.77 -100.78
CA ALA A 320 -36.85 36.36 -102.05
C ALA A 320 -37.91 35.58 -102.89
N GLU A 321 -38.72 34.72 -102.27
CA GLU A 321 -39.84 34.02 -102.91
C GLU A 321 -40.95 34.97 -103.34
N ASP A 322 -41.26 36.02 -102.53
CA ASP A 322 -42.22 37.03 -102.83
C ASP A 322 -41.72 37.92 -104.02
N GLU A 323 -40.43 38.28 -103.99
CA GLU A 323 -39.77 39.02 -105.06
C GLU A 323 -39.81 38.21 -106.42
N LEU A 324 -39.53 36.91 -106.32
CA LEU A 324 -39.56 36.01 -107.45
C LEU A 324 -41.00 35.95 -108.06
N ARG A 325 -42.03 35.81 -107.21
CA ARG A 325 -43.44 35.82 -107.64
C ARG A 325 -43.85 37.16 -108.24
N ALA A 326 -43.28 38.26 -107.78
CA ALA A 326 -43.54 39.57 -108.36
C ALA A 326 -42.86 39.80 -109.71
N LEU A 327 -41.84 39.06 -110.06
CA LEU A 327 -41.16 39.04 -111.35
C LEU A 327 -41.81 38.15 -112.45
N ASP A 328 -42.58 37.07 -112.01
CA ASP A 328 -43.26 36.14 -112.89
C ASP A 328 -44.71 36.52 -113.25
N GLY A 329 -45.23 37.71 -112.81
CA GLY A 329 -46.54 38.30 -113.07
C GLY A 329 -46.40 39.56 -113.80
#